data_2928d1dbfc0534931483ed2a8a5c26b7
#
_entry.id   2928d1dbfc0534931483ed2a8a5c26b7
#
_cell.length_a   1.000
_cell.length_b   1.000
_cell.length_c   1.000
_cell.angle_alpha   90.00
_cell.angle_beta   90.00
_cell.angle_gamma   90.00
#
_symmetry.space_group_name_H-M   'P 1'
#
loop_
_entity.id
_entity.type
_entity.pdbx_description
1 polymer ?
#
loop_
_entity_poly.entity_id
_entity_poly.type
_entity_poly.pdbx_seq_one_letter_code
_entity_poly.pdbx_strand_id
1 'polypeptide(L)'
;TRDVSADEARELGIVMEVHASEALEARARDMAERMARAAPTAVALSKAMLNASLDSDRQSAFALEAASQAAAFAAPEPAAQVEAILGKQRPAFSGLKYARG
;
A
#
# COMPACT_ATOMS: atom_id res chain seq x y z
N THR A 1 -21.35 24.75 -5.88
CA THR A 1 -21.05 23.50 -5.15
C THR A 1 -22.36 22.80 -4.86
N ARG A 2 -22.44 21.51 -5.08
CA ARG A 2 -23.56 20.66 -4.71
C ARG A 2 -23.09 19.59 -3.72
N ASP A 3 -23.99 19.07 -2.95
CA ASP A 3 -23.72 17.93 -2.09
C ASP A 3 -23.60 16.65 -2.94
N VAL A 4 -22.69 15.80 -2.57
CA VAL A 4 -22.45 14.48 -3.18
C VAL A 4 -22.85 13.45 -2.13
N SER A 5 -23.75 12.53 -2.48
CA SER A 5 -24.13 11.43 -1.59
C SER A 5 -22.99 10.42 -1.42
N ALA A 6 -23.03 9.60 -0.37
CA ALA A 6 -22.04 8.57 -0.15
C ALA A 6 -21.99 7.54 -1.29
N ASP A 7 -23.15 7.14 -1.82
CA ASP A 7 -23.23 6.21 -2.95
C ASP A 7 -22.67 6.83 -4.23
N GLU A 8 -22.98 8.08 -4.51
CA GLU A 8 -22.42 8.81 -5.64
C GLU A 8 -20.88 8.97 -5.50
N ALA A 9 -20.40 9.27 -4.29
CA ALA A 9 -18.97 9.35 -4.03
C ALA A 9 -18.25 8.01 -4.31
N ARG A 10 -18.89 6.88 -4.01
CA ARG A 10 -18.37 5.55 -4.34
C ARG A 10 -18.37 5.31 -5.84
N GLU A 11 -19.43 5.64 -6.54
CA GLU A 11 -19.53 5.48 -8.00
C GLU A 11 -18.49 6.33 -8.74
N LEU A 12 -18.23 7.54 -8.23
CA LEU A 12 -17.19 8.43 -8.75
C LEU A 12 -15.75 8.04 -8.33
N GLY A 13 -15.58 7.02 -7.49
CA GLY A 13 -14.26 6.59 -7.02
C GLY A 13 -13.62 7.53 -5.97
N ILE A 14 -14.39 8.46 -5.40
CA ILE A 14 -13.92 9.37 -4.35
C ILE A 14 -13.69 8.63 -3.04
N VAL A 15 -14.57 7.65 -2.75
CA VAL A 15 -14.44 6.74 -1.61
C VAL A 15 -14.46 5.29 -2.10
N MET A 16 -13.75 4.41 -1.41
CA MET A 16 -13.61 3.01 -1.78
C MET A 16 -14.84 2.20 -1.40
N GLU A 17 -15.39 2.44 -0.22
CA GLU A 17 -16.51 1.69 0.34
C GLU A 17 -17.45 2.63 1.08
N VAL A 18 -18.72 2.25 1.17
CA VAL A 18 -19.75 2.93 1.97
C VAL A 18 -20.35 1.90 2.92
N HIS A 19 -20.44 2.25 4.19
CA HIS A 19 -20.96 1.39 5.24
C HIS A 19 -21.95 2.16 6.11
N ALA A 20 -22.84 1.42 6.77
CA ALA A 20 -23.67 1.96 7.84
C ALA A 20 -22.77 2.49 8.99
N SER A 21 -23.23 3.54 9.67
CA SER A 21 -22.42 4.25 10.70
C SER A 21 -21.88 3.32 11.78
N GLU A 22 -22.67 2.34 12.21
CA GLU A 22 -22.31 1.36 13.24
C GLU A 22 -21.25 0.35 12.78
N ALA A 23 -21.11 0.12 11.48
CA ALA A 23 -20.15 -0.81 10.89
C ALA A 23 -18.86 -0.12 10.45
N LEU A 24 -18.87 1.20 10.28
CA LEU A 24 -17.79 1.98 9.66
C LEU A 24 -16.46 1.81 10.41
N GLU A 25 -16.47 1.95 11.72
CA GLU A 25 -15.22 1.87 12.51
C GLU A 25 -14.59 0.48 12.42
N ALA A 26 -15.38 -0.57 12.56
CA ALA A 26 -14.90 -1.94 12.49
C ALA A 26 -14.31 -2.25 11.10
N ARG A 27 -14.95 -1.77 10.03
CA ARG A 27 -14.48 -1.96 8.66
C ARG A 27 -13.21 -1.16 8.37
N ALA A 28 -13.14 0.07 8.85
CA ALA A 28 -11.93 0.91 8.71
C ALA A 28 -10.74 0.27 9.44
N ARG A 29 -10.94 -0.28 10.63
CA ARG A 29 -9.92 -0.98 11.40
C ARG A 29 -9.45 -2.25 10.69
N ASP A 30 -10.34 -3.09 10.19
CA ASP A 30 -9.98 -4.28 9.40
C ASP A 30 -9.13 -3.91 8.19
N MET A 31 -9.51 -2.87 7.45
CA MET A 31 -8.75 -2.37 6.31
C MET A 31 -7.34 -1.89 6.71
N ALA A 32 -7.23 -1.10 7.79
CA ALA A 32 -5.96 -0.62 8.31
C ALA A 32 -5.05 -1.78 8.76
N GLU A 33 -5.59 -2.79 9.43
CA GLU A 33 -4.85 -3.98 9.83
C GLU A 33 -4.38 -4.82 8.65
N ARG A 34 -5.18 -4.92 7.59
CA ARG A 34 -4.77 -5.59 6.34
C ARG A 34 -3.61 -4.86 5.69
N MET A 35 -3.66 -3.52 5.62
CA MET A 35 -2.56 -2.70 5.10
C MET A 35 -1.31 -2.82 5.98
N ALA A 36 -1.45 -2.84 7.30
CA ALA A 36 -0.33 -2.98 8.23
C ALA A 36 0.38 -4.34 8.14
N ARG A 37 -0.27 -5.35 7.58
CA ARG A 37 0.34 -6.66 7.31
C ARG A 37 1.13 -6.74 5.99
N ALA A 38 1.06 -5.73 5.16
CA ALA A 38 1.85 -5.66 3.93
C ALA A 38 3.30 -5.24 4.21
N ALA A 39 4.20 -5.49 3.25
CA ALA A 39 5.59 -5.05 3.34
C ALA A 39 5.67 -3.52 3.36
N PRO A 40 6.16 -2.89 4.44
CA PRO A 40 6.09 -1.43 4.59
C PRO A 40 6.82 -0.67 3.50
N THR A 41 8.00 -1.15 3.10
CA THR A 41 8.79 -0.53 2.03
C THR A 41 8.03 -0.56 0.70
N ALA A 42 7.44 -1.70 0.34
CA ALA A 42 6.67 -1.83 -0.90
C ALA A 42 5.45 -0.90 -0.91
N VAL A 43 4.71 -0.80 0.21
CA VAL A 43 3.56 0.11 0.34
C VAL A 43 3.98 1.57 0.20
N ALA A 44 5.07 1.97 0.87
CA ALA A 44 5.57 3.35 0.81
C ALA A 44 6.01 3.74 -0.60
N LEU A 45 6.78 2.88 -1.28
CA LEU A 45 7.25 3.11 -2.64
C LEU A 45 6.09 3.11 -3.65
N SER A 46 5.13 2.18 -3.53
CA SER A 46 3.94 2.16 -4.39
C SER A 46 3.12 3.45 -4.25
N LYS A 47 2.92 3.94 -3.04
CA LYS A 47 2.23 5.20 -2.80
C LYS A 47 2.96 6.39 -3.41
N ALA A 48 4.29 6.43 -3.28
CA ALA A 48 5.12 7.49 -3.88
C ALA A 48 5.02 7.47 -5.42
N MET A 49 5.09 6.27 -6.04
CA MET A 49 4.96 6.11 -7.48
C MET A 49 3.57 6.52 -7.99
N LEU A 50 2.50 6.11 -7.29
CA LEU A 50 1.13 6.51 -7.65
C LEU A 50 0.95 8.03 -7.60
N ASN A 51 1.45 8.69 -6.57
CA ASN A 51 1.38 10.14 -6.48
C ASN A 51 2.19 10.82 -7.60
N ALA A 52 3.40 10.34 -7.88
CA ALA A 52 4.25 10.88 -8.94
C ALA A 52 3.67 10.65 -10.34
N SER A 53 2.89 9.60 -10.55
CA SER A 53 2.31 9.26 -11.87
C SER A 53 1.34 10.30 -12.41
N LEU A 54 0.78 11.15 -11.54
CA LEU A 54 -0.14 12.22 -11.93
C LEU A 54 0.57 13.36 -12.68
N ASP A 55 1.87 13.55 -12.43
CA ASP A 55 2.66 14.66 -12.95
C ASP A 55 3.90 14.19 -13.75
N SER A 56 4.07 12.87 -13.95
CA SER A 56 5.22 12.29 -14.61
C SER A 56 4.92 11.94 -16.07
N ASP A 57 5.92 12.13 -16.93
CA ASP A 57 5.94 11.48 -18.24
C ASP A 57 6.26 9.97 -18.09
N ARG A 58 5.98 9.22 -19.17
CA ARG A 58 6.17 7.76 -19.18
C ARG A 58 7.62 7.33 -18.88
N GLN A 59 8.62 8.05 -19.37
CA GLN A 59 10.02 7.69 -19.19
C GLN A 59 10.44 7.89 -17.74
N SER A 60 10.05 9.02 -17.15
CA SER A 60 10.25 9.32 -15.73
C SER A 60 9.56 8.30 -14.82
N ALA A 61 8.34 7.90 -15.16
CA ALA A 61 7.61 6.88 -14.41
C ALA A 61 8.34 5.53 -14.43
N PHE A 62 8.84 5.06 -15.57
CA PHE A 62 9.64 3.82 -15.66
C PHE A 62 10.96 3.90 -14.91
N ALA A 63 11.65 5.06 -14.97
CA ALA A 63 12.88 5.24 -14.21
C ALA A 63 12.63 5.20 -12.69
N LEU A 64 11.55 5.83 -12.22
CA LEU A 64 11.13 5.79 -10.83
C LEU A 64 10.74 4.36 -10.40
N GLU A 65 10.03 3.61 -11.24
CA GLU A 65 9.68 2.23 -10.97
C GLU A 65 10.92 1.36 -10.82
N ALA A 66 11.87 1.45 -11.74
CA ALA A 66 13.13 0.69 -11.69
C ALA A 66 13.93 1.01 -10.41
N ALA A 67 14.03 2.28 -10.04
CA ALA A 67 14.70 2.70 -8.80
C ALA A 67 13.96 2.19 -7.56
N SER A 68 12.65 2.26 -7.55
CA SER A 68 11.80 1.78 -6.45
C SER A 68 11.90 0.26 -6.28
N GLN A 69 11.95 -0.49 -7.38
CA GLN A 69 12.17 -1.94 -7.34
C GLN A 69 13.53 -2.29 -6.75
N ALA A 70 14.60 -1.60 -7.16
CA ALA A 70 15.93 -1.80 -6.60
C ALA A 70 15.94 -1.53 -5.08
N ALA A 71 15.31 -0.46 -4.63
CA ALA A 71 15.18 -0.12 -3.22
C ALA A 71 14.36 -1.17 -2.45
N ALA A 72 13.26 -1.64 -3.03
CA ALA A 72 12.42 -2.67 -2.41
C ALA A 72 13.18 -4.00 -2.24
N PHE A 73 13.97 -4.41 -3.23
CA PHE A 73 14.80 -5.63 -3.13
C PHE A 73 15.97 -5.50 -2.15
N ALA A 74 16.46 -4.29 -1.90
CA ALA A 74 17.50 -4.03 -0.90
C ALA A 74 16.95 -4.00 0.54
N ALA A 75 15.63 -3.94 0.73
CA ALA A 75 14.99 -3.98 2.03
C ALA A 75 14.97 -5.40 2.63
N PRO A 76 14.73 -5.56 3.93
CA PRO A 76 14.70 -6.89 4.56
C PRO A 76 13.47 -7.74 4.25
N GLU A 77 12.38 -7.14 3.75
CA GLU A 77 11.09 -7.83 3.53
C GLU A 77 11.17 -8.96 2.50
N PRO A 78 11.86 -8.83 1.35
CA PRO A 78 11.94 -9.93 0.38
C PRO A 78 12.55 -11.20 0.96
N ALA A 79 13.61 -11.08 1.75
CA ALA A 79 14.24 -12.23 2.40
C ALA A 79 13.28 -12.91 3.39
N ALA A 80 12.62 -12.10 4.24
CA ALA A 80 11.62 -12.61 5.19
C ALA A 80 10.42 -13.26 4.48
N GLN A 81 10.02 -12.73 3.33
CA GLN A 81 8.94 -13.31 2.53
C GLN A 81 9.33 -14.66 1.95
N VAL A 82 10.54 -14.79 1.41
CA VAL A 82 11.05 -16.07 0.87
C VAL A 82 11.12 -17.12 1.97
N GLU A 83 11.67 -16.79 3.13
CA GLU A 83 11.73 -17.72 4.28
C GLU A 83 10.34 -18.17 4.71
N ALA A 84 9.38 -17.25 4.82
CA ALA A 84 8.02 -17.59 5.20
C ALA A 84 7.35 -18.51 4.18
N ILE A 85 7.53 -18.26 2.87
CA ILE A 85 6.98 -19.09 1.79
C ILE A 85 7.58 -20.50 1.84
N LEU A 86 8.89 -20.62 1.99
CA LEU A 86 9.57 -21.92 2.10
C LEU A 86 9.11 -22.68 3.35
N GLY A 87 8.86 -21.97 4.45
CA GLY A 87 8.29 -22.52 5.69
C GLY A 87 6.77 -22.77 5.64
N LYS A 88 6.09 -22.52 4.51
CA LYS A 88 4.62 -22.59 4.36
C LYS A 88 3.87 -21.73 5.38
N GLN A 89 4.45 -20.60 5.73
CA GLN A 89 3.89 -19.63 6.66
C GLN A 89 3.51 -18.33 5.95
N ARG A 90 2.70 -17.50 6.59
CA ARG A 90 2.46 -16.13 6.12
C ARG A 90 3.64 -15.25 6.54
N PRO A 91 4.16 -14.39 5.64
CA PRO A 91 5.21 -13.46 5.99
C PRO A 91 4.74 -12.52 7.11
N ALA A 92 5.65 -12.24 8.06
CA ALA A 92 5.47 -11.24 9.09
C ALA A 92 6.59 -10.21 8.97
N PHE A 93 6.23 -8.95 8.75
CA PHE A 93 7.20 -7.87 8.57
C PHE A 93 7.43 -7.04 9.83
N SER A 94 6.68 -7.32 10.89
CA SER A 94 6.90 -6.70 12.21
C SER A 94 8.22 -7.16 12.80
N GLY A 95 9.01 -6.21 13.32
CA GLY A 95 10.30 -6.50 13.95
C GLY A 95 11.49 -6.63 12.99
N LEU A 96 11.32 -6.47 11.68
CA LEU A 96 12.43 -6.39 10.74
C LEU A 96 13.29 -5.16 11.03
N LYS A 97 14.61 -5.34 10.91
CA LYS A 97 15.57 -4.24 11.06
C LYS A 97 15.82 -3.61 9.71
N TYR A 98 15.43 -2.34 9.59
CA TYR A 98 15.71 -1.51 8.41
C TYR A 98 17.01 -0.75 8.65
N ALA A 99 17.82 -0.59 7.60
CA ALA A 99 18.97 0.29 7.66
C ALA A 99 18.49 1.72 7.98
N ARG A 100 19.05 2.30 9.04
CA ARG A 100 18.81 3.73 9.32
C ARG A 100 19.68 4.52 8.36
N GLY A 101 19.02 5.25 7.45
CA GLY A 101 19.69 6.22 6.59
C GLY A 101 20.18 7.42 7.38
#